data_f58e823aa03740ee12652031c6978368
#
_entry.id   f58e823aa03740ee12652031c6978368
#
_cell.length_a   1.000
_cell.length_b   1.000
_cell.length_c   1.000
_cell.angle_alpha   90.00
_cell.angle_beta   90.00
_cell.angle_gamma   90.00
#
_symmetry.space_group_name_H-M   'P 1'
#
loop_
_entity.id
_entity.type
_entity.pdbx_description
1 polymer ?
#
loop_
_entity_poly.entity_id
_entity_poly.type
_entity_poly.pdbx_seq_one_letter_code
_entity_poly.pdbx_strand_id
1 'polypeptide(L)'
;MADTHLGASRQRVWRYGVLPLIGVVAIAILVLRVDVGSILSELRGAEPTWVLASAAALTVFYLVRAARWHLILGRRHPYTLVFWISSLGYLANNAAPGLGELAKPWLLRRRRSVPFAAGMSTVMLERLLDFWGLATIGLVSFVVLAVQGSSVPGWLLGVGAGVAGATTLILIATFVAARNTDSVVSWIRRVLKRLPLSPRLAERVCDVTDSLLAGAAILRSSLPTQIALFGSTWATWLINALAAYLAFRAVGLDPEPAVLVGGLMAVAVSQGLPAPPGYIGTYQAVWLLAYSGLGLGPEEKVLAAAIVSHGLILILTVTYGFLGLQSVLVSARELLSLRKEPRPAFAPAGLTSKEKP
;
A
#
# COMPACT_ATOMS: atom_id res chain seq x y z
N MET A 1 -30.72 -9.88 -17.99
CA MET A 1 -30.00 -11.06 -17.45
C MET A 1 -28.73 -11.43 -18.23
N ALA A 2 -28.54 -11.01 -19.47
CA ALA A 2 -27.35 -11.34 -20.29
C ALA A 2 -26.07 -10.56 -19.94
N ASP A 3 -26.19 -9.32 -19.47
CA ASP A 3 -25.02 -8.45 -19.19
C ASP A 3 -24.20 -8.85 -17.95
N THR A 4 -24.79 -9.55 -16.99
CA THR A 4 -24.08 -10.00 -15.77
C THR A 4 -23.11 -11.15 -16.02
N HIS A 5 -23.39 -11.99 -17.04
CA HIS A 5 -22.52 -13.11 -17.41
C HIS A 5 -21.29 -12.69 -18.20
N LEU A 6 -21.40 -11.66 -19.03
CA LEU A 6 -20.27 -11.10 -19.79
C LEU A 6 -19.24 -10.41 -18.90
N GLY A 7 -19.70 -9.71 -17.86
CA GLY A 7 -18.81 -9.08 -16.87
C GLY A 7 -18.02 -10.10 -16.05
N ALA A 8 -18.65 -11.19 -15.63
CA ALA A 8 -18.02 -12.26 -14.85
C ALA A 8 -17.00 -13.08 -15.66
N SER A 9 -17.27 -13.32 -16.95
CA SER A 9 -16.32 -14.02 -17.84
C SER A 9 -15.10 -13.16 -18.14
N ARG A 10 -15.28 -11.87 -18.42
CA ARG A 10 -14.20 -10.91 -18.68
C ARG A 10 -13.29 -10.74 -17.46
N GLN A 11 -13.84 -10.67 -16.24
CA GLN A 11 -13.04 -10.64 -15.01
C GLN A 11 -12.27 -11.94 -14.76
N ARG A 12 -12.80 -13.10 -15.13
CA ARG A 12 -12.08 -14.38 -15.06
C ARG A 12 -10.91 -14.43 -16.02
N VAL A 13 -11.10 -14.00 -17.28
CA VAL A 13 -10.02 -13.94 -18.28
C VAL A 13 -8.90 -13.01 -17.82
N TRP A 14 -9.22 -11.83 -17.31
CA TRP A 14 -8.22 -10.90 -16.78
C TRP A 14 -7.45 -11.49 -15.59
N ARG A 15 -8.13 -12.12 -14.64
CA ARG A 15 -7.52 -12.61 -13.40
C ARG A 15 -6.74 -13.92 -13.56
N TYR A 16 -7.24 -14.84 -14.37
CA TYR A 16 -6.66 -16.18 -14.50
C TYR A 16 -5.86 -16.35 -15.80
N GLY A 17 -5.98 -15.44 -16.74
CA GLY A 17 -5.25 -15.45 -18.00
C GLY A 17 -4.23 -14.32 -18.06
N VAL A 18 -4.68 -13.06 -18.06
CA VAL A 18 -3.83 -11.90 -18.36
C VAL A 18 -2.80 -11.62 -17.25
N LEU A 19 -3.21 -11.62 -15.96
CA LEU A 19 -2.27 -11.31 -14.88
C LEU A 19 -1.16 -12.35 -14.72
N PRO A 20 -1.43 -13.67 -14.70
CA PRO A 20 -0.36 -14.66 -14.74
C PRO A 20 0.52 -14.55 -15.99
N LEU A 21 -0.07 -14.26 -17.16
CA LEU A 21 0.67 -14.06 -18.40
C LEU A 21 1.66 -12.89 -18.30
N ILE A 22 1.26 -11.75 -17.68
CA ILE A 22 2.17 -10.63 -17.43
C ILE A 22 3.38 -11.08 -16.59
N GLY A 23 3.15 -11.88 -15.55
CA GLY A 23 4.23 -12.43 -14.73
C GLY A 23 5.16 -13.35 -15.52
N VAL A 24 4.60 -14.25 -16.32
CA VAL A 24 5.37 -15.16 -17.19
C VAL A 24 6.18 -14.37 -18.22
N VAL A 25 5.57 -13.38 -18.87
CA VAL A 25 6.27 -12.51 -19.82
C VAL A 25 7.39 -11.72 -19.16
N ALA A 26 7.16 -11.18 -17.95
CA ALA A 26 8.19 -10.47 -17.20
C ALA A 26 9.35 -11.39 -16.83
N ILE A 27 9.08 -12.62 -16.39
CA ILE A 27 10.12 -13.63 -16.10
C ILE A 27 10.85 -14.01 -17.39
N ALA A 28 10.15 -14.24 -18.49
CA ALA A 28 10.77 -14.58 -19.77
C ALA A 28 11.72 -13.47 -20.25
N ILE A 29 11.31 -12.21 -20.16
CA ILE A 29 12.16 -11.07 -20.49
C ILE A 29 13.42 -11.04 -19.60
N LEU A 30 13.27 -11.28 -18.30
CA LEU A 30 14.40 -11.34 -17.37
C LEU A 30 15.37 -12.46 -17.73
N VAL A 31 14.87 -13.67 -17.98
CA VAL A 31 15.69 -14.85 -18.36
C VAL A 31 16.41 -14.65 -19.69
N LEU A 32 15.79 -13.93 -20.64
CA LEU A 32 16.40 -13.63 -21.94
C LEU A 32 17.46 -12.51 -21.86
N ARG A 33 17.39 -11.63 -20.86
CA ARG A 33 18.30 -10.50 -20.71
C ARG A 33 19.50 -10.81 -19.79
N VAL A 34 19.33 -11.68 -18.82
CA VAL A 34 20.31 -11.90 -17.75
C VAL A 34 20.64 -13.38 -17.66
N ASP A 35 21.93 -13.71 -17.55
CA ASP A 35 22.37 -15.09 -17.39
C ASP A 35 21.92 -15.65 -16.02
N VAL A 36 21.07 -16.66 -16.08
CA VAL A 36 20.53 -17.34 -14.88
C VAL A 36 21.65 -17.96 -14.01
N GLY A 37 22.71 -18.45 -14.67
CA GLY A 37 23.88 -19.01 -13.96
C GLY A 37 24.57 -17.96 -13.11
N SER A 38 24.79 -16.78 -13.67
CA SER A 38 25.39 -15.62 -12.97
C SER A 38 24.51 -15.16 -11.81
N ILE A 39 23.19 -15.06 -11.99
CA ILE A 39 22.28 -14.73 -10.88
C ILE A 39 22.39 -15.73 -9.74
N LEU A 40 22.42 -17.02 -10.06
CA LEU A 40 22.50 -18.08 -9.05
C LEU A 40 23.83 -18.03 -8.31
N SER A 41 24.94 -17.69 -8.99
CA SER A 41 26.24 -17.50 -8.35
C SER A 41 26.24 -16.30 -7.40
N GLU A 42 25.65 -15.16 -7.79
CA GLU A 42 25.51 -13.97 -6.94
C GLU A 42 24.64 -14.26 -5.69
N LEU A 43 23.54 -15.02 -5.86
CA LEU A 43 22.71 -15.43 -4.74
C LEU A 43 23.43 -16.37 -3.76
N ARG A 44 24.26 -17.28 -4.28
CA ARG A 44 25.09 -18.17 -3.43
C ARG A 44 26.21 -17.41 -2.73
N GLY A 45 26.73 -16.36 -3.33
CA GLY A 45 27.73 -15.46 -2.77
C GLY A 45 27.16 -14.39 -1.85
N ALA A 46 25.85 -14.29 -1.72
CA ALA A 46 25.22 -13.26 -0.90
C ALA A 46 25.61 -13.39 0.58
N GLU A 47 26.07 -12.31 1.18
CA GLU A 47 26.50 -12.28 2.58
C GLU A 47 25.32 -12.41 3.54
N PRO A 48 25.22 -13.49 4.36
CA PRO A 48 24.08 -13.73 5.24
C PRO A 48 23.84 -12.62 6.26
N THR A 49 24.89 -11.94 6.71
CA THR A 49 24.80 -10.83 7.67
C THR A 49 23.92 -9.69 7.14
N TRP A 50 24.15 -9.29 5.88
CA TRP A 50 23.34 -8.24 5.25
C TRP A 50 21.92 -8.71 4.94
N VAL A 51 21.74 -9.96 4.58
CA VAL A 51 20.40 -10.57 4.38
C VAL A 51 19.60 -10.53 5.69
N LEU A 52 20.20 -10.93 6.81
CA LEU A 52 19.56 -10.87 8.13
C LEU A 52 19.29 -9.44 8.57
N ALA A 53 20.22 -8.52 8.32
CA ALA A 53 20.02 -7.09 8.61
C ALA A 53 18.87 -6.50 7.78
N SER A 54 18.74 -6.88 6.49
CA SER A 54 17.62 -6.50 5.65
C SER A 54 16.28 -7.06 6.18
N ALA A 55 16.26 -8.32 6.62
CA ALA A 55 15.07 -8.92 7.23
C ALA A 55 14.67 -8.21 8.54
N ALA A 56 15.65 -7.82 9.36
CA ALA A 56 15.42 -7.04 10.58
C ALA A 56 14.83 -5.66 10.24
N ALA A 57 15.39 -4.95 9.26
CA ALA A 57 14.88 -3.66 8.79
C ALA A 57 13.44 -3.79 8.24
N LEU A 58 13.14 -4.83 7.45
CA LEU A 58 11.77 -5.12 7.00
C LEU A 58 10.82 -5.42 8.16
N THR A 59 11.29 -6.12 9.20
CA THR A 59 10.49 -6.34 10.41
C THR A 59 10.13 -5.02 11.07
N VAL A 60 11.11 -4.11 11.25
CA VAL A 60 10.87 -2.76 11.79
C VAL A 60 9.91 -1.96 10.89
N PHE A 61 10.03 -2.07 9.58
CA PHE A 61 9.10 -1.49 8.62
C PHE A 61 7.64 -1.93 8.86
N TYR A 62 7.38 -3.23 9.06
CA TYR A 62 6.03 -3.72 9.36
C TYR A 62 5.52 -3.20 10.71
N LEU A 63 6.38 -3.15 11.73
CA LEU A 63 6.04 -2.61 13.04
C LEU A 63 5.69 -1.13 12.96
N VAL A 64 6.49 -0.31 12.30
CA VAL A 64 6.25 1.14 12.15
C VAL A 64 4.97 1.41 11.34
N ARG A 65 4.71 0.65 10.28
CA ARG A 65 3.45 0.75 9.52
C ARG A 65 2.23 0.44 10.38
N ALA A 66 2.29 -0.60 11.18
CA ALA A 66 1.21 -0.94 12.10
C ALA A 66 1.04 0.13 13.18
N ALA A 67 2.13 0.71 13.71
CA ALA A 67 2.10 1.80 14.67
C ALA A 67 1.45 3.06 14.07
N ARG A 68 1.75 3.39 12.81
CA ARG A 68 1.10 4.48 12.10
C ARG A 68 -0.40 4.24 11.94
N TRP A 69 -0.82 3.04 11.52
CA TRP A 69 -2.25 2.75 11.41
C TRP A 69 -2.94 2.74 12.78
N HIS A 70 -2.26 2.30 13.83
CA HIS A 70 -2.72 2.41 15.21
C HIS A 70 -2.92 3.88 15.63
N LEU A 71 -2.03 4.80 15.21
CA LEU A 71 -2.23 6.25 15.37
C LEU A 71 -3.48 6.74 14.63
N ILE A 72 -3.64 6.36 13.35
CA ILE A 72 -4.79 6.75 12.52
C ILE A 72 -6.10 6.28 13.16
N LEU A 73 -6.11 5.11 13.77
CA LEU A 73 -7.26 4.59 14.55
C LEU A 73 -7.45 5.27 15.91
N GLY A 74 -6.70 6.33 16.20
CA GLY A 74 -6.79 7.09 17.44
C GLY A 74 -6.32 6.32 18.67
N ARG A 75 -5.50 5.27 18.51
CA ARG A 75 -4.98 4.38 19.56
C ARG A 75 -6.08 3.67 20.38
N ARG A 76 -7.32 3.58 19.83
CA ARG A 76 -8.48 3.02 20.54
C ARG A 76 -8.49 1.49 20.62
N HIS A 77 -7.57 0.83 19.93
CA HIS A 77 -7.48 -0.63 19.86
C HIS A 77 -6.09 -1.09 20.28
N PRO A 78 -5.92 -2.30 20.84
CA PRO A 78 -4.59 -2.83 21.16
C PRO A 78 -3.68 -2.84 19.94
N TYR A 79 -2.45 -2.38 20.09
CA TYR A 79 -1.46 -2.35 19.01
C TYR A 79 -1.24 -3.72 18.37
N THR A 80 -1.19 -4.77 19.20
CA THR A 80 -1.02 -6.16 18.73
C THR A 80 -2.13 -6.59 17.79
N LEU A 81 -3.39 -6.24 18.07
CA LEU A 81 -4.51 -6.51 17.18
C LEU A 81 -4.35 -5.77 15.84
N VAL A 82 -3.97 -4.49 15.89
CA VAL A 82 -3.75 -3.67 14.69
C VAL A 82 -2.60 -4.22 13.85
N PHE A 83 -1.51 -4.66 14.49
CA PHE A 83 -0.39 -5.31 13.81
C PHE A 83 -0.83 -6.60 13.08
N TRP A 84 -1.57 -7.49 13.76
CA TRP A 84 -2.02 -8.73 13.13
C TRP A 84 -3.05 -8.50 12.02
N ILE A 85 -3.96 -7.54 12.17
CA ILE A 85 -4.89 -7.17 11.08
C ILE A 85 -4.11 -6.60 9.89
N SER A 86 -3.09 -5.77 10.10
CA SER A 86 -2.24 -5.24 9.04
C SER A 86 -1.49 -6.37 8.31
N SER A 87 -0.92 -7.31 9.07
CA SER A 87 -0.20 -8.47 8.52
C SER A 87 -1.10 -9.36 7.66
N LEU A 88 -2.34 -9.58 8.10
CA LEU A 88 -3.36 -10.27 7.29
C LEU A 88 -3.74 -9.49 6.03
N GLY A 89 -3.78 -8.15 6.11
CA GLY A 89 -3.97 -7.30 4.94
C GLY A 89 -2.84 -7.46 3.92
N TYR A 90 -1.58 -7.49 4.36
CA TYR A 90 -0.44 -7.71 3.46
C TYR A 90 -0.44 -9.10 2.84
N LEU A 91 -0.78 -10.14 3.62
CA LEU A 91 -0.95 -11.50 3.09
C LEU A 91 -2.07 -11.55 2.03
N ALA A 92 -3.19 -10.87 2.27
CA ALA A 92 -4.30 -10.77 1.33
C ALA A 92 -3.89 -10.05 0.03
N ASN A 93 -3.05 -9.02 0.10
CA ASN A 93 -2.52 -8.32 -1.07
C ASN A 93 -1.60 -9.20 -1.91
N ASN A 94 -0.84 -10.11 -1.31
CA ASN A 94 -0.04 -11.09 -2.04
C ASN A 94 -0.93 -12.09 -2.80
N ALA A 95 -2.10 -12.44 -2.27
CA ALA A 95 -3.05 -13.29 -2.97
C ALA A 95 -3.76 -12.56 -4.12
N ALA A 96 -4.10 -11.28 -3.94
CA ALA A 96 -4.66 -10.43 -4.97
C ALA A 96 -4.44 -8.94 -4.61
N PRO A 97 -3.82 -8.14 -5.50
CA PRO A 97 -3.63 -6.72 -5.29
C PRO A 97 -4.94 -6.00 -4.92
N GLY A 98 -4.90 -5.16 -3.90
CA GLY A 98 -6.08 -4.42 -3.40
C GLY A 98 -7.00 -5.20 -2.45
N LEU A 99 -6.79 -6.51 -2.26
CA LEU A 99 -7.61 -7.31 -1.35
C LEU A 99 -7.32 -6.95 0.13
N GLY A 100 -6.10 -6.59 0.44
CA GLY A 100 -5.69 -6.19 1.79
C GLY A 100 -6.38 -4.92 2.26
N GLU A 101 -6.61 -3.96 1.36
CA GLU A 101 -7.34 -2.72 1.65
C GLU A 101 -8.80 -2.99 2.05
N LEU A 102 -9.41 -4.05 1.55
CA LEU A 102 -10.75 -4.50 1.95
C LEU A 102 -10.72 -5.37 3.21
N ALA A 103 -9.69 -6.21 3.34
CA ALA A 103 -9.55 -7.14 4.46
C ALA A 103 -9.35 -6.41 5.80
N LYS A 104 -8.52 -5.36 5.83
CA LYS A 104 -8.25 -4.58 7.04
C LYS A 104 -9.53 -4.00 7.69
N PRO A 105 -10.37 -3.20 7.00
CA PRO A 105 -11.59 -2.65 7.60
C PRO A 105 -12.64 -3.73 7.90
N TRP A 106 -12.70 -4.81 7.11
CA TRP A 106 -13.58 -5.93 7.37
C TRP A 106 -13.21 -6.65 8.68
N LEU A 107 -11.94 -6.96 8.87
CA LEU A 107 -11.43 -7.57 10.12
C LEU A 107 -11.66 -6.66 11.33
N LEU A 108 -11.43 -5.37 11.16
CA LEU A 108 -11.66 -4.37 12.22
C LEU A 108 -13.14 -4.29 12.60
N ARG A 109 -14.05 -4.29 11.60
CA ARG A 109 -15.49 -4.37 11.85
C ARG A 109 -15.86 -5.65 12.62
N ARG A 110 -15.35 -6.79 12.20
CA ARG A 110 -15.67 -8.08 12.80
C ARG A 110 -15.17 -8.20 14.24
N ARG A 111 -13.99 -7.62 14.54
CA ARG A 111 -13.33 -7.75 15.85
C ARG A 111 -13.64 -6.64 16.84
N ARG A 112 -14.02 -5.47 16.36
CA ARG A 112 -14.20 -4.28 17.18
C ARG A 112 -15.44 -3.48 16.84
N SER A 113 -16.35 -4.01 16.04
CA SER A 113 -17.61 -3.38 15.64
C SER A 113 -17.43 -1.97 15.01
N VAL A 114 -16.24 -1.68 14.49
CA VAL A 114 -16.00 -0.42 13.78
C VAL A 114 -16.75 -0.46 12.45
N PRO A 115 -17.55 0.56 12.10
CA PRO A 115 -18.24 0.60 10.81
C PRO A 115 -17.26 0.44 9.64
N PHE A 116 -17.62 -0.38 8.65
CA PHE A 116 -16.72 -0.68 7.53
C PHE A 116 -16.25 0.60 6.82
N ALA A 117 -17.13 1.57 6.59
CA ALA A 117 -16.79 2.83 5.94
C ALA A 117 -15.78 3.65 6.76
N ALA A 118 -15.91 3.69 8.08
CA ALA A 118 -14.94 4.34 8.97
C ALA A 118 -13.58 3.62 8.95
N GLY A 119 -13.57 2.28 8.96
CA GLY A 119 -12.35 1.50 8.78
C GLY A 119 -11.70 1.73 7.42
N MET A 120 -12.50 1.76 6.34
CA MET A 120 -12.03 2.02 4.99
C MET A 120 -11.40 3.41 4.85
N SER A 121 -11.97 4.44 5.46
CA SER A 121 -11.40 5.79 5.40
C SER A 121 -10.03 5.87 6.07
N THR A 122 -9.80 5.12 7.15
CA THR A 122 -8.47 5.04 7.78
C THR A 122 -7.44 4.37 6.86
N VAL A 123 -7.84 3.34 6.12
CA VAL A 123 -6.99 2.68 5.13
C VAL A 123 -6.71 3.60 3.93
N MET A 124 -7.71 4.37 3.47
CA MET A 124 -7.52 5.34 2.41
C MET A 124 -6.58 6.47 2.82
N LEU A 125 -6.70 6.98 4.05
CA LEU A 125 -5.76 7.96 4.59
C LEU A 125 -4.34 7.37 4.69
N GLU A 126 -4.20 6.11 5.11
CA GLU A 126 -2.91 5.42 5.12
C GLU A 126 -2.29 5.38 3.70
N ARG A 127 -3.07 5.06 2.67
CA ARG A 127 -2.59 5.05 1.28
C ARG A 127 -2.20 6.45 0.80
N LEU A 128 -3.00 7.45 1.11
CA LEU A 128 -2.69 8.84 0.75
C LEU A 128 -1.37 9.30 1.38
N LEU A 129 -1.15 8.98 2.67
CA LEU A 129 0.10 9.26 3.36
C LEU A 129 1.28 8.47 2.76
N ASP A 130 1.07 7.21 2.35
CA ASP A 130 2.10 6.42 1.67
C ASP A 130 2.53 7.10 0.36
N PHE A 131 1.58 7.49 -0.50
CA PHE A 131 1.89 8.18 -1.76
C PHE A 131 2.56 9.52 -1.53
N TRP A 132 2.09 10.31 -0.55
CA TRP A 132 2.68 11.58 -0.21
C TRP A 132 4.12 11.43 0.31
N GLY A 133 4.35 10.52 1.25
CA GLY A 133 5.67 10.26 1.82
C GLY A 133 6.66 9.79 0.77
N LEU A 134 6.25 8.85 -0.08
CA LEU A 134 7.07 8.33 -1.17
C LEU A 134 7.40 9.43 -2.20
N ALA A 135 6.40 10.20 -2.63
CA ALA A 135 6.58 11.24 -3.64
C ALA A 135 7.48 12.38 -3.13
N THR A 136 7.34 12.79 -1.87
CA THR A 136 8.17 13.85 -1.29
C THR A 136 9.62 13.40 -1.12
N ILE A 137 9.89 12.19 -0.62
CA ILE A 137 11.24 11.64 -0.47
C ILE A 137 11.86 11.41 -1.86
N GLY A 138 11.10 10.82 -2.79
CA GLY A 138 11.57 10.57 -4.15
C GLY A 138 11.88 11.85 -4.92
N LEU A 139 11.07 12.89 -4.78
CA LEU A 139 11.34 14.20 -5.38
C LEU A 139 12.64 14.81 -4.84
N VAL A 140 12.86 14.77 -3.51
CA VAL A 140 14.12 15.23 -2.91
C VAL A 140 15.29 14.43 -3.48
N SER A 141 15.17 13.13 -3.63
CA SER A 141 16.18 12.27 -4.22
C SER A 141 16.53 12.67 -5.66
N PHE A 142 15.53 12.89 -6.51
CA PHE A 142 15.74 13.31 -7.89
C PHE A 142 16.34 14.71 -8.00
N VAL A 143 15.98 15.64 -7.10
CA VAL A 143 16.62 16.97 -7.03
C VAL A 143 18.09 16.83 -6.66
N VAL A 144 18.43 15.98 -5.69
CA VAL A 144 19.83 15.73 -5.30
C VAL A 144 20.63 15.18 -6.47
N LEU A 145 20.11 14.16 -7.17
CA LEU A 145 20.75 13.59 -8.36
C LEU A 145 20.98 14.64 -9.46
N ALA A 146 19.96 15.49 -9.71
CA ALA A 146 20.08 16.55 -10.71
C ALA A 146 21.16 17.59 -10.33
N VAL A 147 21.24 17.98 -9.05
CA VAL A 147 22.28 18.90 -8.54
C VAL A 147 23.68 18.27 -8.61
N GLN A 148 23.79 16.98 -8.42
CA GLN A 148 25.06 16.23 -8.57
C GLN A 148 25.49 16.05 -10.03
N GLY A 149 24.71 16.55 -11.01
CA GLY A 149 25.00 16.44 -12.43
C GLY A 149 24.61 15.12 -13.07
N SER A 150 23.85 14.27 -12.35
CA SER A 150 23.28 13.05 -12.91
C SER A 150 22.19 13.40 -13.93
N SER A 151 22.15 12.68 -15.04
CA SER A 151 21.13 12.87 -16.09
C SER A 151 19.77 12.30 -15.66
N VAL A 152 19.09 12.99 -14.74
CA VAL A 152 17.70 12.65 -14.38
C VAL A 152 16.77 13.15 -15.48
N PRO A 153 15.99 12.28 -16.12
CA PRO A 153 15.04 12.70 -17.14
C PRO A 153 14.05 13.74 -16.61
N GLY A 154 13.88 14.86 -17.28
CA GLY A 154 13.02 15.96 -16.81
C GLY A 154 11.55 15.55 -16.57
N TRP A 155 11.06 14.56 -17.33
CA TRP A 155 9.72 14.01 -17.13
C TRP A 155 9.57 13.31 -15.76
N LEU A 156 10.66 12.71 -15.22
CA LEU A 156 10.65 12.02 -13.93
C LEU A 156 10.53 13.04 -12.79
N LEU A 157 11.25 14.17 -12.89
CA LEU A 157 11.09 15.32 -11.97
C LEU A 157 9.66 15.87 -12.05
N GLY A 158 9.13 16.05 -13.26
CA GLY A 158 7.76 16.53 -13.47
C GLY A 158 6.69 15.61 -12.88
N VAL A 159 6.81 14.30 -13.09
CA VAL A 159 5.90 13.31 -12.48
C VAL A 159 6.03 13.31 -10.96
N GLY A 160 7.25 13.30 -10.43
CA GLY A 160 7.50 13.34 -8.99
C GLY A 160 6.89 14.58 -8.33
N ALA A 161 7.13 15.77 -8.90
CA ALA A 161 6.56 17.03 -8.42
C ALA A 161 5.03 17.05 -8.55
N GLY A 162 4.48 16.54 -9.65
CA GLY A 162 3.04 16.44 -9.87
C GLY A 162 2.34 15.55 -8.84
N VAL A 163 2.90 14.36 -8.59
CA VAL A 163 2.36 13.44 -7.58
C VAL A 163 2.50 14.01 -6.18
N ALA A 164 3.65 14.58 -5.83
CA ALA A 164 3.86 15.22 -4.53
C ALA A 164 2.90 16.40 -4.32
N GLY A 165 2.73 17.25 -5.33
CA GLY A 165 1.80 18.38 -5.29
C GLY A 165 0.35 17.95 -5.17
N ALA A 166 -0.08 17.00 -6.01
CA ALA A 166 -1.45 16.48 -5.99
C ALA A 166 -1.79 15.83 -4.64
N THR A 167 -0.92 14.97 -4.12
CA THR A 167 -1.15 14.30 -2.82
C THR A 167 -1.14 15.30 -1.67
N THR A 168 -0.28 16.33 -1.72
CA THR A 168 -0.28 17.43 -0.73
C THR A 168 -1.60 18.20 -0.76
N LEU A 169 -2.09 18.56 -1.95
CA LEU A 169 -3.38 19.26 -2.10
C LEU A 169 -4.55 18.41 -1.59
N ILE A 170 -4.56 17.11 -1.88
CA ILE A 170 -5.57 16.18 -1.37
C ILE A 170 -5.50 16.08 0.16
N LEU A 171 -4.30 16.03 0.76
CA LEU A 171 -4.13 16.02 2.22
C LEU A 171 -4.64 17.33 2.85
N ILE A 172 -4.32 18.47 2.27
CA ILE A 172 -4.83 19.78 2.72
C ILE A 172 -6.35 19.81 2.62
N ALA A 173 -6.92 19.41 1.48
CA ALA A 173 -8.37 19.34 1.29
C ALA A 173 -9.04 18.43 2.31
N THR A 174 -8.46 17.25 2.56
CA THR A 174 -8.93 16.29 3.57
C THR A 174 -8.86 16.88 4.98
N PHE A 175 -7.77 17.58 5.30
CA PHE A 175 -7.59 18.27 6.59
C PHE A 175 -8.65 19.38 6.79
N VAL A 176 -8.86 20.21 5.78
CA VAL A 176 -9.88 21.30 5.81
C VAL A 176 -11.29 20.71 5.92
N ALA A 177 -11.58 19.67 5.13
CA ALA A 177 -12.87 18.96 5.19
C ALA A 177 -13.11 18.32 6.55
N ALA A 178 -12.10 17.67 7.12
CA ALA A 178 -12.17 17.06 8.45
C ALA A 178 -12.41 18.13 9.55
N ARG A 179 -11.88 19.35 9.40
CA ARG A 179 -12.14 20.46 10.34
C ARG A 179 -13.54 21.04 10.21
N ASN A 180 -14.15 20.95 9.04
CA ASN A 180 -15.43 21.57 8.70
C ASN A 180 -16.47 20.54 8.27
N THR A 181 -16.53 19.40 8.98
CA THR A 181 -17.36 18.24 8.60
C THR A 181 -18.81 18.63 8.33
N ASP A 182 -19.45 19.38 9.24
CA ASP A 182 -20.85 19.79 9.10
C ASP A 182 -21.08 20.66 7.85
N SER A 183 -20.16 21.58 7.56
CA SER A 183 -20.21 22.42 6.36
C SER A 183 -20.07 21.61 5.09
N VAL A 184 -19.14 20.67 5.07
CA VAL A 184 -18.88 19.78 3.91
C VAL A 184 -20.10 18.89 3.66
N VAL A 185 -20.63 18.24 4.69
CA VAL A 185 -21.81 17.36 4.56
C VAL A 185 -23.03 18.16 4.15
N SER A 186 -23.25 19.35 4.72
CA SER A 186 -24.36 20.23 4.33
C SER A 186 -24.22 20.72 2.88
N TRP A 187 -23.01 20.99 2.43
CA TRP A 187 -22.75 21.36 1.04
C TRP A 187 -23.02 20.18 0.09
N ILE A 188 -22.51 18.99 0.41
CA ILE A 188 -22.78 17.76 -0.38
C ILE A 188 -24.29 17.52 -0.45
N ARG A 189 -25.00 17.62 0.67
CA ARG A 189 -26.45 17.44 0.72
C ARG A 189 -27.19 18.45 -0.18
N ARG A 190 -26.74 19.71 -0.23
CA ARG A 190 -27.28 20.73 -1.13
C ARG A 190 -27.03 20.40 -2.60
N VAL A 191 -25.85 19.94 -2.94
CA VAL A 191 -25.51 19.53 -4.32
C VAL A 191 -26.34 18.31 -4.74
N LEU A 192 -26.44 17.30 -3.88
CA LEU A 192 -27.19 16.08 -4.18
C LEU A 192 -28.68 16.33 -4.38
N LYS A 193 -29.25 17.31 -3.66
CA LYS A 193 -30.67 17.74 -3.87
C LYS A 193 -30.93 18.36 -5.25
N ARG A 194 -29.89 18.84 -5.96
CA ARG A 194 -30.01 19.39 -7.32
C ARG A 194 -29.88 18.31 -8.40
N LEU A 195 -29.47 17.12 -8.03
CA LEU A 195 -29.32 16.00 -8.94
C LEU A 195 -30.57 15.12 -8.92
N PRO A 196 -30.97 14.49 -10.02
CA PRO A 196 -32.11 13.57 -10.09
C PRO A 196 -31.81 12.24 -9.42
N LEU A 197 -31.47 12.29 -8.13
CA LEU A 197 -31.10 11.13 -7.32
C LEU A 197 -32.24 10.77 -6.36
N SER A 198 -32.40 9.47 -6.07
CA SER A 198 -33.35 9.06 -5.03
C SER A 198 -32.90 9.58 -3.65
N PRO A 199 -33.86 9.99 -2.77
CA PRO A 199 -33.53 10.46 -1.43
C PRO A 199 -32.65 9.46 -0.64
N ARG A 200 -32.91 8.17 -0.79
CA ARG A 200 -32.13 7.10 -0.15
C ARG A 200 -30.67 7.08 -0.61
N LEU A 201 -30.40 7.39 -1.87
CA LEU A 201 -29.03 7.45 -2.40
C LEU A 201 -28.31 8.69 -1.86
N ALA A 202 -28.99 9.84 -1.81
CA ALA A 202 -28.44 11.08 -1.27
C ALA A 202 -28.06 10.94 0.23
N GLU A 203 -28.93 10.34 1.03
CA GLU A 203 -28.62 10.02 2.44
C GLU A 203 -27.42 9.09 2.58
N ARG A 204 -27.36 8.02 1.79
CA ARG A 204 -26.20 7.10 1.79
C ARG A 204 -24.88 7.80 1.45
N VAL A 205 -24.89 8.71 0.50
CA VAL A 205 -23.68 9.48 0.14
C VAL A 205 -23.26 10.37 1.31
N CYS A 206 -24.22 11.02 2.01
CA CYS A 206 -23.91 11.80 3.20
C CYS A 206 -23.32 10.93 4.32
N ASP A 207 -23.92 9.78 4.63
CA ASP A 207 -23.46 8.85 5.66
C ASP A 207 -22.04 8.31 5.37
N VAL A 208 -21.77 8.00 4.09
CA VAL A 208 -20.43 7.59 3.65
C VAL A 208 -19.43 8.73 3.83
N THR A 209 -19.82 9.95 3.47
CA THR A 209 -18.96 11.14 3.64
C THR A 209 -18.65 11.40 5.11
N ASP A 210 -19.65 11.33 5.99
CA ASP A 210 -19.44 11.45 7.43
C ASP A 210 -18.48 10.39 7.94
N SER A 211 -18.66 9.14 7.51
CA SER A 211 -17.78 8.04 7.88
C SER A 211 -16.33 8.23 7.37
N LEU A 212 -16.18 8.76 6.16
CA LEU A 212 -14.87 9.06 5.57
C LEU A 212 -14.16 10.19 6.34
N LEU A 213 -14.88 11.26 6.69
CA LEU A 213 -14.32 12.36 7.47
C LEU A 213 -14.03 11.95 8.92
N ALA A 214 -14.83 11.06 9.50
CA ALA A 214 -14.56 10.50 10.82
C ALA A 214 -13.24 9.70 10.85
N GLY A 215 -12.92 8.94 9.79
CA GLY A 215 -11.64 8.25 9.67
C GLY A 215 -10.43 9.18 9.48
N ALA A 216 -10.65 10.38 8.93
CA ALA A 216 -9.64 11.42 8.80
C ALA A 216 -9.51 12.32 10.06
N ALA A 217 -10.25 12.03 11.12
CA ALA A 217 -10.27 12.84 12.36
C ALA A 217 -8.87 13.01 13.00
N ILE A 218 -7.95 12.07 12.76
CA ILE A 218 -6.55 12.16 13.23
C ILE A 218 -5.84 13.42 12.72
N LEU A 219 -6.22 13.93 11.54
CA LEU A 219 -5.65 15.16 10.99
C LEU A 219 -6.03 16.41 11.81
N ARG A 220 -7.03 16.32 12.69
CA ARG A 220 -7.42 17.39 13.63
C ARG A 220 -6.73 17.28 14.99
N SER A 221 -5.91 16.27 15.19
CA SER A 221 -5.24 16.01 16.46
C SER A 221 -4.19 17.08 16.79
N SER A 222 -3.63 16.99 18.01
CA SER A 222 -2.57 17.87 18.47
C SER A 222 -1.32 17.81 17.58
N LEU A 223 -0.54 18.87 17.57
CA LEU A 223 0.68 18.97 16.79
C LEU A 223 1.65 17.79 17.02
N PRO A 224 1.90 17.31 18.26
CA PRO A 224 2.75 16.14 18.46
C PRO A 224 2.21 14.87 17.76
N THR A 225 0.90 14.68 17.71
CA THR A 225 0.31 13.54 17.01
C THR A 225 0.45 13.68 15.49
N GLN A 226 0.33 14.88 14.95
CA GLN A 226 0.57 15.13 13.52
C GLN A 226 2.04 14.92 13.17
N ILE A 227 2.98 15.41 13.99
CA ILE A 227 4.42 15.15 13.81
C ILE A 227 4.69 13.63 13.83
N ALA A 228 4.09 12.88 14.76
CA ALA A 228 4.22 11.43 14.81
C ALA A 228 3.63 10.76 13.56
N LEU A 229 2.50 11.24 13.03
CA LEU A 229 1.85 10.71 11.83
C LEU A 229 2.71 10.91 10.58
N PHE A 230 3.13 12.13 10.31
CA PHE A 230 3.95 12.47 9.14
C PHE A 230 5.38 11.92 9.28
N GLY A 231 5.97 12.02 10.46
CA GLY A 231 7.28 11.45 10.77
C GLY A 231 7.32 9.93 10.62
N SER A 232 6.30 9.21 11.10
CA SER A 232 6.19 7.76 10.89
C SER A 232 5.96 7.40 9.41
N THR A 233 5.36 8.27 8.63
CA THR A 233 5.21 8.08 7.17
C THR A 233 6.58 8.10 6.49
N TRP A 234 7.39 9.11 6.76
CA TRP A 234 8.77 9.18 6.23
C TRP A 234 9.64 8.06 6.78
N ALA A 235 9.56 7.78 8.10
CA ALA A 235 10.31 6.68 8.71
C ALA A 235 9.99 5.34 8.03
N THR A 236 8.74 5.06 7.69
CA THR A 236 8.35 3.86 6.95
C THR A 236 9.14 3.73 5.64
N TRP A 237 9.20 4.77 4.82
CA TRP A 237 9.88 4.72 3.53
C TRP A 237 11.41 4.71 3.65
N LEU A 238 11.96 5.44 4.63
CA LEU A 238 13.41 5.42 4.90
C LEU A 238 13.87 4.05 5.43
N ILE A 239 13.08 3.40 6.29
CA ILE A 239 13.37 2.03 6.74
C ILE A 239 13.27 1.04 5.59
N ASN A 240 12.29 1.22 4.68
CA ASN A 240 12.20 0.39 3.48
C ASN A 240 13.39 0.60 2.54
N ALA A 241 13.86 1.85 2.39
CA ALA A 241 15.08 2.17 1.66
C ALA A 241 16.32 1.53 2.31
N LEU A 242 16.41 1.57 3.65
CA LEU A 242 17.47 0.87 4.38
C LEU A 242 17.42 -0.63 4.12
N ALA A 243 16.26 -1.26 4.15
CA ALA A 243 16.12 -2.69 3.85
C ALA A 243 16.56 -3.02 2.42
N ALA A 244 16.22 -2.18 1.45
CA ALA A 244 16.67 -2.31 0.06
C ALA A 244 18.21 -2.12 -0.05
N TYR A 245 18.76 -1.12 0.64
CA TYR A 245 20.20 -0.90 0.72
C TYR A 245 20.94 -2.14 1.23
N LEU A 246 20.45 -2.72 2.32
CA LEU A 246 21.05 -3.92 2.91
C LEU A 246 20.94 -5.16 1.99
N ALA A 247 19.87 -5.24 1.18
CA ALA A 247 19.77 -6.27 0.14
C ALA A 247 20.80 -6.06 -0.99
N PHE A 248 21.08 -4.82 -1.38
CA PHE A 248 22.18 -4.51 -2.31
C PHE A 248 23.55 -4.85 -1.71
N ARG A 249 23.77 -4.50 -0.44
CA ARG A 249 25.02 -4.84 0.27
C ARG A 249 25.25 -6.34 0.33
N ALA A 250 24.18 -7.13 0.46
CA ALA A 250 24.27 -8.59 0.49
C ALA A 250 24.90 -9.19 -0.78
N VAL A 251 24.75 -8.52 -1.92
CA VAL A 251 25.34 -8.94 -3.21
C VAL A 251 26.55 -8.08 -3.63
N GLY A 252 27.11 -7.32 -2.68
CA GLY A 252 28.31 -6.51 -2.90
C GLY A 252 28.09 -5.27 -3.75
N LEU A 253 26.87 -4.70 -3.77
CA LEU A 253 26.58 -3.38 -4.33
C LEU A 253 26.46 -2.33 -3.23
N ASP A 254 26.88 -1.10 -3.53
CA ASP A 254 26.84 0.04 -2.62
C ASP A 254 26.17 1.26 -3.33
N PRO A 255 24.83 1.25 -3.49
CA PRO A 255 24.14 2.32 -4.17
C PRO A 255 24.17 3.62 -3.38
N GLU A 256 24.39 4.74 -4.07
CA GLU A 256 24.23 6.06 -3.48
C GLU A 256 22.81 6.27 -2.94
N PRO A 257 22.64 7.01 -1.82
CA PRO A 257 21.33 7.19 -1.19
C PRO A 257 20.26 7.76 -2.15
N ALA A 258 20.64 8.64 -3.06
CA ALA A 258 19.70 9.22 -4.01
C ALA A 258 19.27 8.22 -5.10
N VAL A 259 20.18 7.38 -5.59
CA VAL A 259 19.87 6.26 -6.51
C VAL A 259 18.96 5.25 -5.83
N LEU A 260 19.28 4.89 -4.58
CA LEU A 260 18.51 3.96 -3.77
C LEU A 260 17.05 4.40 -3.61
N VAL A 261 16.82 5.64 -3.19
CA VAL A 261 15.49 6.18 -2.92
C VAL A 261 14.72 6.42 -4.23
N GLY A 262 15.40 6.92 -5.27
CA GLY A 262 14.80 7.13 -6.60
C GLY A 262 14.31 5.81 -7.23
N GLY A 263 15.12 4.77 -7.15
CA GLY A 263 14.74 3.43 -7.62
C GLY A 263 13.59 2.84 -6.81
N LEU A 264 13.62 2.98 -5.48
CA LEU A 264 12.54 2.51 -4.61
C LEU A 264 11.20 3.19 -4.92
N MET A 265 11.22 4.49 -5.27
CA MET A 265 10.00 5.21 -5.69
C MET A 265 9.36 4.55 -6.92
N ALA A 266 10.15 4.24 -7.94
CA ALA A 266 9.65 3.57 -9.15
C ALA A 266 9.07 2.19 -8.84
N VAL A 267 9.76 1.40 -8.00
CA VAL A 267 9.29 0.08 -7.54
C VAL A 267 7.98 0.19 -6.77
N ALA A 268 7.86 1.15 -5.85
CA ALA A 268 6.66 1.31 -5.04
C ALA A 268 5.44 1.78 -5.86
N VAL A 269 5.63 2.68 -6.82
CA VAL A 269 4.58 3.10 -7.77
C VAL A 269 4.07 1.90 -8.57
N SER A 270 4.96 1.02 -9.01
CA SER A 270 4.57 -0.16 -9.79
C SER A 270 3.68 -1.16 -9.03
N GLN A 271 3.75 -1.17 -7.70
CA GLN A 271 2.88 -2.03 -6.87
C GLN A 271 1.39 -1.61 -6.93
N GLY A 272 1.08 -0.41 -7.40
CA GLY A 272 -0.29 0.02 -7.72
C GLY A 272 -0.82 -0.51 -9.04
N LEU A 273 0.03 -1.08 -9.89
CA LEU A 273 -0.35 -1.64 -11.19
C LEU A 273 -0.92 -3.06 -11.05
N PRO A 274 -1.75 -3.50 -12.00
CA PRO A 274 -2.18 -4.90 -12.07
C PRO A 274 -0.96 -5.81 -12.16
N ALA A 275 -0.84 -6.75 -11.23
CA ALA A 275 0.29 -7.66 -11.14
C ALA A 275 -0.16 -9.10 -10.86
N PRO A 276 0.65 -10.11 -11.18
CA PRO A 276 0.38 -11.49 -10.78
C PRO A 276 0.39 -11.64 -9.24
N PRO A 277 -0.20 -12.72 -8.71
CA PRO A 277 -0.12 -13.01 -7.28
C PRO A 277 1.33 -12.99 -6.78
N GLY A 278 1.54 -12.34 -5.63
CA GLY A 278 2.87 -12.18 -5.05
C GLY A 278 3.81 -11.26 -5.83
N TYR A 279 3.35 -10.57 -6.87
CA TYR A 279 4.18 -9.67 -7.73
C TYR A 279 5.39 -10.37 -8.37
N ILE A 280 5.38 -11.71 -8.46
CA ILE A 280 6.50 -12.50 -8.98
C ILE A 280 6.76 -12.14 -10.44
N GLY A 281 8.01 -11.86 -10.77
CA GLY A 281 8.48 -11.41 -12.08
C GLY A 281 8.33 -9.90 -12.27
N THR A 282 7.18 -9.31 -11.98
CA THR A 282 6.96 -7.86 -12.15
C THR A 282 7.76 -7.03 -11.16
N TYR A 283 7.89 -7.46 -9.91
CA TYR A 283 8.73 -6.79 -8.93
C TYR A 283 10.19 -6.75 -9.37
N GLN A 284 10.75 -7.89 -9.80
CA GLN A 284 12.12 -8.01 -10.28
C GLN A 284 12.36 -7.18 -11.54
N ALA A 285 11.42 -7.23 -12.49
CA ALA A 285 11.54 -6.47 -13.72
C ALA A 285 11.56 -4.95 -13.47
N VAL A 286 10.66 -4.45 -12.64
CA VAL A 286 10.64 -3.02 -12.30
C VAL A 286 11.86 -2.62 -11.49
N TRP A 287 12.30 -3.47 -10.55
CA TRP A 287 13.54 -3.24 -9.79
C TRP A 287 14.74 -3.10 -10.72
N LEU A 288 14.92 -4.04 -11.65
CA LEU A 288 15.99 -4.00 -12.63
C LEU A 288 15.92 -2.72 -13.48
N LEU A 289 14.77 -2.43 -14.08
CA LEU A 289 14.58 -1.23 -14.91
C LEU A 289 14.83 0.07 -14.16
N ALA A 290 14.38 0.16 -12.90
CA ALA A 290 14.51 1.37 -12.09
C ALA A 290 15.97 1.63 -11.71
N TYR A 291 16.66 0.62 -11.17
CA TYR A 291 18.01 0.82 -10.65
C TYR A 291 19.06 0.81 -11.75
N SER A 292 18.96 -0.07 -12.75
CA SER A 292 19.87 -0.02 -13.89
C SER A 292 19.65 1.24 -14.74
N GLY A 293 18.40 1.72 -14.85
CA GLY A 293 18.09 3.00 -15.48
C GLY A 293 18.68 4.22 -14.77
N LEU A 294 19.00 4.09 -13.47
CA LEU A 294 19.73 5.09 -12.69
C LEU A 294 21.26 4.83 -12.64
N GLY A 295 21.76 3.94 -13.50
CA GLY A 295 23.16 3.66 -13.65
C GLY A 295 23.75 2.67 -12.65
N LEU A 296 22.91 1.98 -11.85
CA LEU A 296 23.38 0.92 -10.94
C LEU A 296 23.57 -0.39 -11.71
N GLY A 297 24.74 -1.00 -11.57
CA GLY A 297 25.05 -2.27 -12.23
C GLY A 297 26.20 -3.00 -11.53
N PRO A 298 26.51 -4.20 -11.94
CA PRO A 298 25.96 -4.99 -13.07
C PRO A 298 24.53 -5.50 -12.85
N GLU A 299 23.80 -5.73 -13.96
CA GLU A 299 22.37 -6.10 -13.92
C GLU A 299 22.09 -7.39 -13.14
N GLU A 300 22.99 -8.35 -13.20
CA GLU A 300 22.92 -9.61 -12.46
C GLU A 300 22.86 -9.38 -10.94
N LYS A 301 23.69 -8.49 -10.42
CA LYS A 301 23.70 -8.11 -9.00
C LYS A 301 22.45 -7.33 -8.61
N VAL A 302 22.01 -6.42 -9.47
CA VAL A 302 20.75 -5.67 -9.25
C VAL A 302 19.57 -6.62 -9.17
N LEU A 303 19.52 -7.62 -10.05
CA LEU A 303 18.46 -8.62 -10.05
C LEU A 303 18.56 -9.58 -8.86
N ALA A 304 19.79 -9.99 -8.47
CA ALA A 304 20.02 -10.79 -7.27
C ALA A 304 19.55 -10.04 -6.00
N ALA A 305 19.85 -8.75 -5.86
CA ALA A 305 19.34 -7.92 -4.77
C ALA A 305 17.81 -7.83 -4.77
N ALA A 306 17.18 -7.73 -5.95
CA ALA A 306 15.71 -7.75 -6.10
C ALA A 306 15.11 -9.07 -5.59
N ILE A 307 15.76 -10.21 -5.90
CA ILE A 307 15.32 -11.55 -5.46
C ILE A 307 15.48 -11.70 -3.95
N VAL A 308 16.59 -11.24 -3.37
CA VAL A 308 16.80 -11.23 -1.91
C VAL A 308 15.73 -10.37 -1.23
N SER A 309 15.56 -9.12 -1.66
CA SER A 309 14.58 -8.19 -1.08
C SER A 309 13.15 -8.73 -1.17
N HIS A 310 12.73 -9.18 -2.35
CA HIS A 310 11.38 -9.71 -2.57
C HIS A 310 11.15 -11.03 -1.83
N GLY A 311 12.12 -11.92 -1.81
CA GLY A 311 12.08 -13.18 -1.06
C GLY A 311 11.85 -12.92 0.43
N LEU A 312 12.58 -11.97 1.03
CA LEU A 312 12.40 -11.56 2.42
C LEU A 312 11.01 -10.98 2.67
N ILE A 313 10.53 -10.09 1.78
CA ILE A 313 9.17 -9.53 1.87
C ILE A 313 8.13 -10.65 1.86
N LEU A 314 8.23 -11.61 0.96
CA LEU A 314 7.29 -12.74 0.86
C LEU A 314 7.36 -13.62 2.12
N ILE A 315 8.55 -14.01 2.56
CA ILE A 315 8.74 -14.83 3.76
C ILE A 315 8.12 -14.15 4.98
N LEU A 316 8.45 -12.89 5.23
CA LEU A 316 7.94 -12.14 6.39
C LEU A 316 6.43 -11.93 6.29
N THR A 317 5.90 -11.59 5.11
CA THR A 317 4.47 -11.39 4.91
C THR A 317 3.69 -12.68 5.15
N VAL A 318 4.19 -13.81 4.64
CA VAL A 318 3.56 -15.12 4.86
C VAL A 318 3.65 -15.50 6.35
N THR A 319 4.83 -15.36 6.97
CA THR A 319 5.04 -15.69 8.38
C THR A 319 4.10 -14.86 9.29
N TYR A 320 4.14 -13.52 9.16
CA TYR A 320 3.29 -12.65 9.98
C TYR A 320 1.80 -12.81 9.66
N GLY A 321 1.45 -13.07 8.40
CA GLY A 321 0.09 -13.35 8.00
C GLY A 321 -0.46 -14.63 8.62
N PHE A 322 0.32 -15.73 8.64
CA PHE A 322 -0.09 -16.97 9.31
C PHE A 322 -0.18 -16.83 10.83
N LEU A 323 0.78 -16.16 11.47
CA LEU A 323 0.70 -15.83 12.91
C LEU A 323 -0.53 -14.93 13.19
N GLY A 324 -0.84 -14.02 12.28
CA GLY A 324 -2.04 -13.18 12.35
C GLY A 324 -3.33 -13.99 12.27
N LEU A 325 -3.41 -15.03 11.41
CA LEU A 325 -4.56 -15.94 11.35
C LEU A 325 -4.83 -16.59 12.71
N GLN A 326 -3.79 -17.10 13.35
CA GLN A 326 -3.90 -17.71 14.67
C GLN A 326 -4.32 -16.70 15.74
N SER A 327 -3.70 -15.51 15.73
CA SER A 327 -3.91 -14.46 16.74
C SER A 327 -5.27 -13.79 16.62
N VAL A 328 -5.83 -13.69 15.42
CA VAL A 328 -7.13 -13.08 15.15
C VAL A 328 -8.23 -14.15 15.03
N LEU A 329 -7.92 -15.45 15.15
CA LEU A 329 -8.86 -16.57 15.04
C LEU A 329 -9.75 -16.49 13.78
N VAL A 330 -9.16 -16.14 12.65
CA VAL A 330 -9.86 -16.07 11.35
C VAL A 330 -9.45 -17.28 10.53
N SER A 331 -10.42 -18.06 10.06
CA SER A 331 -10.10 -19.15 9.14
C SER A 331 -9.67 -18.60 7.78
N ALA A 332 -8.73 -19.29 7.12
CA ALA A 332 -8.32 -18.93 5.76
C ALA A 332 -9.51 -18.94 4.77
N ARG A 333 -10.53 -19.80 5.02
CA ARG A 333 -11.79 -19.82 4.25
C ARG A 333 -12.59 -18.54 4.40
N GLU A 334 -12.61 -17.92 5.56
CA GLU A 334 -13.29 -16.64 5.81
C GLU A 334 -12.61 -15.47 5.08
N LEU A 335 -11.28 -15.43 5.05
CA LEU A 335 -10.53 -14.45 4.24
C LEU A 335 -10.80 -14.61 2.73
N LEU A 336 -10.90 -15.83 2.26
CA LEU A 336 -11.23 -16.13 0.85
C LEU A 336 -12.71 -15.89 0.53
N SER A 337 -13.61 -15.94 1.51
CA SER A 337 -15.05 -15.63 1.33
C SER A 337 -15.31 -14.13 1.10
N LEU A 338 -14.44 -13.24 1.54
CA LEU A 338 -14.46 -11.81 1.15
C LEU A 338 -14.54 -11.61 -0.38
N ARG A 339 -14.07 -12.62 -1.11
CA ARG A 339 -14.12 -12.66 -2.58
C ARG A 339 -15.52 -13.00 -3.13
N LYS A 340 -16.38 -13.64 -2.33
CA LYS A 340 -17.71 -14.15 -2.74
C LYS A 340 -18.85 -13.28 -2.24
N GLU A 341 -18.66 -12.47 -1.19
CA GLU A 341 -19.73 -11.59 -0.75
C GLU A 341 -20.00 -10.53 -1.82
N PRO A 342 -21.25 -10.37 -2.26
CA PRO A 342 -21.64 -9.19 -3.02
C PRO A 342 -21.28 -7.98 -2.15
N ARG A 343 -20.76 -6.92 -2.77
CA ARG A 343 -20.42 -5.65 -2.11
C ARG A 343 -21.48 -5.39 -1.02
N PRO A 344 -21.10 -5.24 0.26
CA PRO A 344 -22.08 -5.08 1.32
C PRO A 344 -22.97 -3.91 0.94
N ALA A 345 -24.25 -4.18 0.75
CA ALA A 345 -25.24 -3.13 0.71
C ALA A 345 -25.08 -2.40 2.04
N PHE A 346 -24.77 -1.11 2.00
CA PHE A 346 -24.69 -0.27 3.19
C PHE A 346 -26.01 -0.40 3.94
N ALA A 347 -26.06 -1.26 4.96
CA ALA A 347 -27.20 -1.33 5.84
C ALA A 347 -27.11 -0.08 6.74
N PRO A 348 -28.15 0.74 6.82
CA PRO A 348 -28.19 1.85 7.78
C PRO A 348 -28.06 1.27 9.19
N ALA A 349 -27.21 1.89 10.02
CA ALA A 349 -27.19 1.64 11.46
C ALA A 349 -28.63 1.86 11.97
N GLY A 350 -29.26 0.78 12.44
CA GLY A 350 -30.63 0.83 12.93
C GLY A 350 -30.78 1.83 14.06
N LEU A 351 -31.70 2.73 13.91
CA LEU A 351 -32.31 3.46 14.98
C LEU A 351 -32.99 2.42 15.89
N THR A 352 -32.31 2.03 16.96
CA THR A 352 -32.96 1.22 18.00
C THR A 352 -33.73 2.12 18.94
N SER A 353 -34.98 1.82 18.97
CA SER A 353 -35.94 1.89 20.06
C SER A 353 -36.34 3.25 20.63
N LYS A 354 -37.47 3.70 20.15
CA LYS A 354 -38.42 4.42 20.99
C LYS A 354 -38.79 3.54 22.19
N GLU A 355 -38.39 3.93 23.36
CA GLU A 355 -39.14 3.60 24.56
C GLU A 355 -40.52 4.25 24.44
N LYS A 356 -41.57 3.48 24.60
CA LYS A 356 -42.93 3.96 24.88
C LYS A 356 -43.12 4.05 26.37
N PRO A 357 -43.99 4.99 26.81
CA PRO A 357 -44.23 5.32 28.22
C PRO A 357 -44.81 4.18 29.04
#